data_e613aeb906b15dff4af64fba4c1d61a4
#
_entry.id   e613aeb906b15dff4af64fba4c1d61a4
#
_cell.length_a   1.000
_cell.length_b   1.000
_cell.length_c   1.000
_cell.angle_alpha   90.00
_cell.angle_beta   90.00
_cell.angle_gamma   90.00
#
_symmetry.space_group_name_H-M   'P 1'
#
loop_
_entity.id
_entity.type
_entity.pdbx_description
1 polymer ?
#
loop_
_entity_poly.entity_id
_entity_poly.type
_entity_poly.pdbx_seq_one_letter_code
_entity_poly.pdbx_strand_id
1 'polypeptide(L)'
;MRRIVTAFILSLLLIACGEAPLKEYSLEVVAEYPHDVESYTQGLFFQDGQLYESTGLRGKSTFRKVDLQTGKALERLDFDKKYFVEGSVMWKDNLYILTWDTKTAFIYDANTLEYKSTWKYPREGWGITTDGKHLIASDGSANIYFLDENFAQQRKILV
;
A
#
# COMPACT_ATOMS: atom_id res chain seq x y z
N MET A 1 -54.89 47.99 10.54
CA MET A 1 -53.81 47.46 9.68
C MET A 1 -52.73 46.83 10.54
N ARG A 2 -52.79 45.53 10.68
CA ARG A 2 -51.81 44.75 11.44
C ARG A 2 -50.68 44.35 10.49
N ARG A 3 -49.50 44.90 10.68
CA ARG A 3 -48.27 44.42 9.97
C ARG A 3 -47.77 43.20 10.71
N ILE A 4 -47.94 42.05 10.11
CA ILE A 4 -47.33 40.82 10.54
C ILE A 4 -45.85 40.89 10.17
N VAL A 5 -45.02 41.11 11.15
CA VAL A 5 -43.57 40.98 10.99
C VAL A 5 -43.31 39.48 11.02
N THR A 6 -43.19 38.90 9.83
CA THR A 6 -42.72 37.52 9.69
C THR A 6 -41.24 37.52 9.98
N ALA A 7 -40.88 37.22 11.22
CA ALA A 7 -39.50 36.96 11.60
C ALA A 7 -39.10 35.69 10.88
N PHE A 8 -38.31 35.84 9.82
CA PHE A 8 -37.60 34.76 9.19
C PHE A 8 -36.51 34.34 10.17
N ILE A 9 -36.80 33.36 10.99
CA ILE A 9 -35.79 32.62 11.74
C ILE A 9 -35.11 31.75 10.70
N LEU A 10 -34.10 32.33 10.04
CA LEU A 10 -33.11 31.59 9.30
C LEU A 10 -32.28 30.84 10.34
N SER A 11 -32.80 29.70 10.77
CA SER A 11 -31.98 28.73 11.49
C SER A 11 -30.88 28.32 10.57
N LEU A 12 -29.72 28.95 10.74
CA LEU A 12 -28.47 28.42 10.28
C LEU A 12 -28.30 27.05 10.94
N LEU A 13 -28.71 26.02 10.26
CA LEU A 13 -28.18 24.69 10.47
C LEU A 13 -26.69 24.78 10.12
N LEU A 14 -25.89 25.23 11.06
CA LEU A 14 -24.49 24.94 11.12
C LEU A 14 -24.43 23.41 11.26
N ILE A 15 -24.43 22.74 10.12
CA ILE A 15 -23.92 21.39 10.02
C ILE A 15 -22.45 21.59 10.37
N ALA A 16 -22.14 21.52 11.65
CA ALA A 16 -20.79 21.27 12.09
C ALA A 16 -20.44 19.91 11.48
N CYS A 17 -19.74 19.93 10.34
CA CYS A 17 -18.91 18.81 9.94
C CYS A 17 -17.81 18.73 11.02
N GLY A 18 -18.20 18.25 12.20
CA GLY A 18 -17.25 17.85 13.22
C GLY A 18 -16.51 16.67 12.60
N GLU A 19 -15.22 16.83 12.37
CA GLU A 19 -14.37 15.69 12.11
C GLU A 19 -14.63 14.68 13.22
N ALA A 20 -14.90 13.43 12.83
CA ALA A 20 -15.07 12.39 13.82
C ALA A 20 -13.81 12.37 14.71
N PRO A 21 -13.97 12.28 16.05
CA PRO A 21 -12.81 12.30 16.93
C PRO A 21 -11.84 11.20 16.49
N LEU A 22 -10.56 11.55 16.42
CA LEU A 22 -9.50 10.60 16.13
C LEU A 22 -9.59 9.44 17.13
N LYS A 23 -9.60 8.24 16.61
CA LYS A 23 -9.54 7.04 17.44
C LYS A 23 -8.12 6.80 17.86
N GLU A 24 -7.89 6.74 19.16
CA GLU A 24 -6.60 6.34 19.73
C GLU A 24 -6.63 4.83 20.01
N TYR A 25 -5.55 4.16 19.68
CA TYR A 25 -5.39 2.73 19.90
C TYR A 25 -4.11 2.49 20.69
N SER A 26 -4.15 1.54 21.63
CA SER A 26 -2.95 0.99 22.26
C SER A 26 -2.47 -0.22 21.47
N LEU A 27 -1.16 -0.44 21.47
CA LEU A 27 -0.54 -1.60 20.86
C LEU A 27 -0.22 -2.62 21.97
N GLU A 28 -0.60 -3.88 21.74
CA GLU A 28 -0.21 -5.02 22.56
C GLU A 28 0.57 -6.01 21.68
N VAL A 29 1.79 -6.35 22.10
CA VAL A 29 2.61 -7.35 21.42
C VAL A 29 2.13 -8.73 21.87
N VAL A 30 1.48 -9.47 20.97
CA VAL A 30 0.94 -10.81 21.28
C VAL A 30 1.91 -11.94 20.95
N ALA A 31 2.85 -11.72 20.01
CA ALA A 31 3.89 -12.68 19.65
C ALA A 31 5.05 -11.98 18.92
N GLU A 32 6.23 -12.58 18.99
CA GLU A 32 7.43 -12.19 18.24
C GLU A 32 7.94 -13.39 17.46
N TYR A 33 8.42 -13.15 16.24
CA TYR A 33 8.91 -14.19 15.35
C TYR A 33 10.29 -13.83 14.82
N PRO A 34 11.15 -14.83 14.51
CA PRO A 34 12.44 -14.59 13.89
C PRO A 34 12.30 -13.87 12.55
N HIS A 35 13.24 -12.98 12.26
CA HIS A 35 13.32 -12.27 11.00
C HIS A 35 14.78 -12.26 10.50
N ASP A 36 14.97 -12.30 9.18
CA ASP A 36 16.28 -12.20 8.57
C ASP A 36 16.84 -10.77 8.75
N VAL A 37 17.89 -10.64 9.54
CA VAL A 37 18.50 -9.34 9.89
C VAL A 37 19.15 -8.64 8.70
N GLU A 38 19.42 -9.34 7.58
CA GLU A 38 19.92 -8.77 6.35
C GLU A 38 18.81 -8.20 5.46
N SER A 39 17.55 -8.40 5.85
CA SER A 39 16.39 -7.88 5.11
C SER A 39 16.20 -6.41 5.35
N TYR A 40 16.26 -5.62 4.29
CA TYR A 40 15.83 -4.23 4.32
C TYR A 40 14.38 -4.15 3.87
N THR A 41 13.46 -4.48 4.79
CA THR A 41 12.02 -4.62 4.55
C THR A 41 11.40 -3.33 4.02
N GLN A 42 10.70 -3.40 2.90
CA GLN A 42 9.97 -2.31 2.28
C GLN A 42 8.47 -2.60 2.12
N GLY A 43 8.11 -3.87 2.06
CA GLY A 43 6.73 -4.31 2.09
C GLY A 43 6.61 -5.60 2.89
N LEU A 44 5.58 -5.69 3.73
CA LEU A 44 5.31 -6.85 4.57
C LEU A 44 3.80 -7.04 4.68
N PHE A 45 3.30 -8.21 4.30
CA PHE A 45 1.87 -8.50 4.37
C PHE A 45 1.59 -10.00 4.52
N PHE A 46 0.41 -10.30 5.05
CA PHE A 46 -0.17 -11.63 5.05
C PHE A 46 -1.21 -11.77 3.94
N GLN A 47 -1.15 -12.88 3.23
CA GLN A 47 -2.19 -13.31 2.30
C GLN A 47 -2.44 -14.81 2.53
N ASP A 48 -3.70 -15.18 2.82
CA ASP A 48 -4.13 -16.57 3.04
C ASP A 48 -3.26 -17.35 4.06
N GLY A 49 -2.89 -16.67 5.16
CA GLY A 49 -2.08 -17.25 6.23
C GLY A 49 -0.57 -17.34 5.94
N GLN A 50 -0.13 -16.86 4.79
CA GLN A 50 1.27 -16.84 4.38
C GLN A 50 1.84 -15.43 4.50
N LEU A 51 3.05 -15.31 5.07
CA LEU A 51 3.79 -14.05 5.16
C LEU A 51 4.59 -13.81 3.87
N TYR A 52 4.47 -12.61 3.33
CA TYR A 52 5.24 -12.14 2.18
C TYR A 52 6.01 -10.86 2.52
N GLU A 53 7.19 -10.73 1.94
CA GLU A 53 8.07 -9.60 2.18
C GLU A 53 8.75 -9.15 0.88
N SER A 54 8.75 -7.84 0.63
CA SER A 54 9.63 -7.21 -0.35
C SER A 54 10.74 -6.43 0.35
N THR A 55 11.96 -6.56 -0.18
CA THR A 55 13.15 -5.94 0.43
C THR A 55 13.86 -5.04 -0.56
N GLY A 56 14.35 -3.91 -0.07
CA GLY A 56 15.14 -2.95 -0.82
C GLY A 56 16.62 -3.29 -0.87
N LEU A 57 17.40 -2.29 -1.21
CA LEU A 57 18.84 -2.26 -1.48
C LEU A 57 19.24 -2.79 -2.86
N ARG A 58 19.92 -1.91 -3.63
CA ARG A 58 20.39 -2.25 -4.96
C ARG A 58 21.36 -3.43 -4.93
N GLY A 59 21.12 -4.42 -5.78
CA GLY A 59 21.86 -5.67 -5.81
C GLY A 59 21.51 -6.68 -4.72
N LYS A 60 20.54 -6.34 -3.83
CA LYS A 60 20.03 -7.22 -2.79
C LYS A 60 18.50 -7.25 -2.74
N SER A 61 17.82 -6.48 -3.58
CA SER A 61 16.35 -6.40 -3.61
C SER A 61 15.72 -7.73 -3.95
N THR A 62 14.72 -8.13 -3.15
CA THR A 62 14.00 -9.40 -3.32
C THR A 62 12.51 -9.24 -3.05
N PHE A 63 11.71 -10.19 -3.53
CA PHE A 63 10.39 -10.50 -2.99
C PHE A 63 10.42 -11.94 -2.47
N ARG A 64 9.84 -12.20 -1.32
CA ARG A 64 9.96 -13.48 -0.63
C ARG A 64 8.64 -13.94 -0.04
N LYS A 65 8.39 -15.24 -0.11
CA LYS A 65 7.46 -15.97 0.73
C LYS A 65 8.23 -16.43 1.95
N VAL A 66 7.80 -16.06 3.14
CA VAL A 66 8.57 -16.23 4.38
C VAL A 66 7.90 -17.24 5.30
N ASP A 67 8.66 -18.17 5.82
CA ASP A 67 8.23 -19.03 6.93
C ASP A 67 8.20 -18.21 8.23
N LEU A 68 7.00 -18.04 8.78
CA LEU A 68 6.80 -17.20 9.96
C LEU A 68 7.58 -17.69 11.19
N GLN A 69 7.73 -18.99 11.34
CA GLN A 69 8.34 -19.58 12.53
C GLN A 69 9.87 -19.48 12.54
N THR A 70 10.47 -19.45 11.34
CA THR A 70 11.93 -19.44 11.20
C THR A 70 12.49 -18.15 10.61
N GLY A 71 11.65 -17.29 10.03
CA GLY A 71 12.06 -16.08 9.29
C GLY A 71 12.76 -16.38 7.96
N LYS A 72 12.82 -17.64 7.52
CA LYS A 72 13.50 -18.04 6.28
C LYS A 72 12.61 -17.89 5.05
N ALA A 73 13.22 -17.53 3.94
CA ALA A 73 12.53 -17.52 2.66
C ALA A 73 12.23 -18.97 2.20
N LEU A 74 10.96 -19.27 1.94
CA LEU A 74 10.47 -20.50 1.31
C LEU A 74 10.60 -20.41 -0.21
N GLU A 75 10.26 -19.24 -0.77
CA GLU A 75 10.37 -18.90 -2.17
C GLU A 75 10.92 -17.49 -2.29
N ARG A 76 11.65 -17.18 -3.37
CA ARG A 76 12.32 -15.91 -3.55
C ARG A 76 12.39 -15.51 -5.02
N LEU A 77 12.10 -14.24 -5.30
CA LEU A 77 12.42 -13.55 -6.53
C LEU A 77 13.57 -12.58 -6.27
N ASP A 78 14.58 -12.60 -7.14
CA ASP A 78 15.68 -11.66 -7.12
C ASP A 78 15.52 -10.61 -8.23
N PHE A 79 15.89 -9.37 -7.95
CA PHE A 79 15.78 -8.27 -8.91
C PHE A 79 17.17 -7.82 -9.38
N ASP A 80 17.23 -7.36 -10.64
CA ASP A 80 18.45 -6.78 -11.18
C ASP A 80 18.96 -5.65 -10.26
N LYS A 81 20.30 -5.56 -10.15
CA LYS A 81 21.00 -4.61 -9.25
C LYS A 81 20.64 -3.14 -9.44
N LYS A 82 20.02 -2.75 -10.55
CA LYS A 82 19.56 -1.39 -10.81
C LYS A 82 18.29 -1.05 -10.02
N TYR A 83 17.51 -2.05 -9.61
CA TYR A 83 16.26 -1.83 -8.90
C TYR A 83 16.48 -1.74 -7.39
N PHE A 84 15.80 -0.81 -6.79
CA PHE A 84 15.51 -0.78 -5.37
C PHE A 84 14.01 -1.09 -5.24
N VAL A 85 13.70 -2.31 -4.79
CA VAL A 85 12.32 -2.75 -4.62
C VAL A 85 11.73 -2.11 -3.37
N GLU A 86 10.48 -1.74 -3.46
CA GLU A 86 9.70 -1.08 -2.43
C GLU A 86 8.46 -1.91 -2.07
N GLY A 87 7.33 -1.27 -1.82
CA GLY A 87 6.10 -1.92 -1.43
C GLY A 87 5.60 -2.95 -2.43
N SER A 88 4.90 -3.95 -1.92
CA SER A 88 4.26 -5.00 -2.70
C SER A 88 2.90 -5.36 -2.13
N VAL A 89 2.01 -5.86 -2.98
CA VAL A 89 0.67 -6.33 -2.62
C VAL A 89 0.17 -7.39 -3.59
N MET A 90 -0.55 -8.35 -3.09
CA MET A 90 -1.36 -9.26 -3.90
C MET A 90 -2.78 -8.73 -3.99
N TRP A 91 -3.28 -8.63 -5.23
CA TRP A 91 -4.66 -8.23 -5.50
C TRP A 91 -5.19 -8.95 -6.72
N LYS A 92 -6.34 -9.59 -6.57
CA LYS A 92 -6.85 -10.55 -7.57
C LYS A 92 -5.77 -11.64 -7.82
N ASP A 93 -5.50 -11.96 -9.05
CA ASP A 93 -4.51 -12.99 -9.45
C ASP A 93 -3.11 -12.40 -9.72
N ASN A 94 -2.83 -11.22 -9.21
CA ASN A 94 -1.58 -10.52 -9.47
C ASN A 94 -0.86 -10.13 -8.18
N LEU A 95 0.46 -10.27 -8.21
CA LEU A 95 1.39 -9.66 -7.29
C LEU A 95 1.96 -8.40 -7.95
N TYR A 96 1.74 -7.25 -7.32
CA TYR A 96 2.26 -5.95 -7.74
C TYR A 96 3.45 -5.59 -6.87
N ILE A 97 4.56 -5.19 -7.48
CA ILE A 97 5.80 -4.80 -6.79
C ILE A 97 6.27 -3.46 -7.34
N LEU A 98 6.43 -2.47 -6.49
CA LEU A 98 6.95 -1.16 -6.87
C LEU A 98 8.47 -1.11 -6.74
N THR A 99 9.06 -0.17 -7.48
CA THR A 99 10.47 0.22 -7.30
C THR A 99 10.56 1.72 -7.05
N TRP A 100 11.55 2.14 -6.30
CA TRP A 100 11.76 3.52 -5.93
C TRP A 100 11.95 4.43 -7.17
N ASP A 101 13.17 4.85 -7.45
CA ASP A 101 13.53 5.88 -8.42
C ASP A 101 13.56 5.39 -9.88
N THR A 102 13.66 4.09 -10.11
CA THR A 102 13.54 3.50 -11.45
C THR A 102 12.13 3.57 -12.01
N LYS A 103 11.14 3.96 -11.18
CA LYS A 103 9.73 4.20 -11.57
C LYS A 103 9.16 3.04 -12.37
N THR A 104 9.40 1.84 -11.87
CA THR A 104 9.00 0.59 -12.50
C THR A 104 8.09 -0.17 -11.55
N ALA A 105 7.00 -0.70 -12.06
CA ALA A 105 6.16 -1.65 -11.35
C ALA A 105 6.23 -2.99 -12.05
N PHE A 106 6.46 -4.06 -11.30
CA PHE A 106 6.44 -5.43 -11.79
C PHE A 106 5.12 -6.08 -11.46
N ILE A 107 4.63 -6.91 -12.37
CA ILE A 107 3.45 -7.74 -12.17
C ILE A 107 3.86 -9.19 -12.37
N TYR A 108 3.58 -10.00 -11.37
CA TYR A 108 3.74 -11.44 -11.36
C TYR A 108 2.39 -12.11 -11.13
N ASP A 109 2.29 -13.37 -11.46
CA ASP A 109 1.16 -14.20 -11.02
C ASP A 109 1.24 -14.39 -9.50
N ALA A 110 0.14 -14.17 -8.78
CA ALA A 110 0.12 -14.23 -7.32
C ALA A 110 0.33 -15.65 -6.78
N ASN A 111 -0.01 -16.70 -7.56
CA ASN A 111 0.06 -18.09 -7.12
C ASN A 111 1.38 -18.76 -7.49
N THR A 112 1.87 -18.50 -8.71
CA THR A 112 3.04 -19.18 -9.28
C THR A 112 4.32 -18.34 -9.17
N LEU A 113 4.20 -17.03 -8.88
CA LEU A 113 5.27 -16.03 -8.95
C LEU A 113 5.92 -15.93 -10.33
N GLU A 114 5.25 -16.39 -11.38
CA GLU A 114 5.71 -16.22 -12.76
C GLU A 114 5.56 -14.77 -13.20
N TYR A 115 6.57 -14.27 -13.88
CA TYR A 115 6.56 -12.92 -14.43
C TYR A 115 5.47 -12.75 -15.50
N LYS A 116 4.64 -11.70 -15.34
CA LYS A 116 3.61 -11.32 -16.31
C LYS A 116 3.99 -10.12 -17.14
N SER A 117 4.36 -9.02 -16.48
CA SER A 117 4.64 -7.75 -17.18
C SER A 117 5.40 -6.76 -16.31
N THR A 118 5.88 -5.71 -16.97
CA THR A 118 6.48 -4.54 -16.33
C THR A 118 5.79 -3.28 -16.82
N TRP A 119 5.46 -2.39 -15.89
CA TRP A 119 4.86 -1.11 -16.17
C TRP A 119 5.82 0.04 -15.85
N LYS A 120 5.82 1.06 -16.68
CA LYS A 120 6.48 2.31 -16.36
C LYS A 120 5.58 3.08 -15.40
N TYR A 121 5.92 3.06 -14.13
CA TYR A 121 5.19 3.75 -13.09
C TYR A 121 5.51 5.25 -13.13
N PRO A 122 4.52 6.18 -13.16
CA PRO A 122 4.78 7.59 -13.45
C PRO A 122 5.42 8.36 -12.30
N ARG A 123 5.62 7.74 -11.14
CA ARG A 123 6.16 8.34 -9.91
C ARG A 123 7.11 7.39 -9.21
N GLU A 124 7.76 7.84 -8.15
CA GLU A 124 8.48 6.93 -7.26
C GLU A 124 7.50 5.94 -6.64
N GLY A 125 7.90 4.68 -6.57
CA GLY A 125 7.14 3.68 -5.85
C GLY A 125 7.60 3.62 -4.41
N TRP A 126 6.66 3.76 -3.47
CA TRP A 126 6.90 3.58 -2.04
C TRP A 126 5.97 2.47 -1.53
N GLY A 127 5.01 2.78 -0.67
CA GLY A 127 4.04 1.80 -0.22
C GLY A 127 2.97 1.49 -1.27
N ILE A 128 2.46 0.27 -1.26
CA ILE A 128 1.28 -0.14 -2.02
C ILE A 128 0.44 -1.14 -1.22
N THR A 129 -0.87 -0.97 -1.26
CA THR A 129 -1.85 -1.89 -0.68
C THR A 129 -3.13 -1.91 -1.52
N THR A 130 -4.18 -2.55 -1.04
CA THR A 130 -5.48 -2.59 -1.72
C THR A 130 -6.64 -2.48 -0.73
N ASP A 131 -7.74 -1.87 -1.16
CA ASP A 131 -9.05 -1.88 -0.49
C ASP A 131 -10.00 -2.93 -1.10
N GLY A 132 -9.49 -3.81 -1.95
CA GLY A 132 -10.24 -4.81 -2.71
C GLY A 132 -10.87 -4.27 -4.01
N LYS A 133 -10.84 -2.94 -4.23
CA LYS A 133 -11.35 -2.28 -5.45
C LYS A 133 -10.27 -1.53 -6.21
N HIS A 134 -9.29 -1.00 -5.50
CA HIS A 134 -8.19 -0.21 -6.03
C HIS A 134 -6.86 -0.70 -5.47
N LEU A 135 -5.81 -0.45 -6.21
CA LEU A 135 -4.47 -0.36 -5.64
C LEU A 135 -4.34 1.02 -4.98
N ILE A 136 -3.80 1.07 -3.77
CA ILE A 136 -3.60 2.30 -3.00
C ILE A 136 -2.10 2.47 -2.81
N ALA A 137 -1.53 3.52 -3.35
CA ALA A 137 -0.08 3.71 -3.38
C ALA A 137 0.35 5.09 -2.88
N SER A 138 1.56 5.13 -2.31
CA SER A 138 2.28 6.35 -1.93
C SER A 138 3.53 6.55 -2.79
N ASP A 139 4.05 7.78 -2.81
CA ASP A 139 5.23 8.18 -3.57
C ASP A 139 6.19 9.09 -2.78
N GLY A 140 6.09 9.05 -1.46
CA GLY A 140 6.88 9.90 -0.55
C GLY A 140 6.37 11.33 -0.42
N SER A 141 5.35 11.73 -1.18
CA SER A 141 4.65 13.01 -1.00
C SER A 141 3.48 12.87 -0.01
N ALA A 142 2.77 13.97 0.25
CA ALA A 142 1.54 13.96 1.03
C ALA A 142 0.32 13.42 0.25
N ASN A 143 0.51 12.79 -0.91
CA ASN A 143 -0.57 12.23 -1.69
C ASN A 143 -0.66 10.72 -1.54
N ILE A 144 -1.88 10.21 -1.42
CA ILE A 144 -2.20 8.79 -1.55
C ILE A 144 -3.04 8.61 -2.80
N TYR A 145 -2.62 7.70 -3.68
CA TYR A 145 -3.21 7.47 -4.98
C TYR A 145 -4.03 6.19 -4.99
N PHE A 146 -5.25 6.28 -5.54
CA PHE A 146 -6.11 5.13 -5.80
C PHE A 146 -6.04 4.84 -7.30
N LEU A 147 -5.59 3.65 -7.63
CA LEU A 147 -5.29 3.22 -8.99
C LEU A 147 -6.14 1.99 -9.35
N ASP A 148 -6.42 1.82 -10.62
CA ASP A 148 -6.96 0.55 -11.12
C ASP A 148 -5.83 -0.49 -11.33
N GLU A 149 -6.20 -1.65 -11.83
CA GLU A 149 -5.29 -2.77 -12.09
C GLU A 149 -4.19 -2.48 -13.13
N ASN A 150 -4.39 -1.42 -13.93
CA ASN A 150 -3.45 -0.95 -14.93
C ASN A 150 -2.66 0.29 -14.46
N PHE A 151 -2.66 0.58 -13.15
CA PHE A 151 -2.06 1.76 -12.53
C PHE A 151 -2.61 3.10 -13.02
N ALA A 152 -3.79 3.12 -13.69
CA ALA A 152 -4.44 4.36 -14.05
C ALA A 152 -5.07 5.00 -12.80
N GLN A 153 -4.73 6.26 -12.56
CA GLN A 153 -5.19 6.98 -11.38
C GLN A 153 -6.69 7.26 -11.46
N GLN A 154 -7.45 6.76 -10.50
CA GLN A 154 -8.88 6.97 -10.35
C GLN A 154 -9.17 8.19 -9.46
N ARG A 155 -8.43 8.34 -8.37
CA ARG A 155 -8.47 9.49 -7.47
C ARG A 155 -7.19 9.62 -6.67
N LYS A 156 -7.04 10.74 -5.96
CA LYS A 156 -6.01 10.91 -4.92
C LYS A 156 -6.60 11.66 -3.73
N ILE A 157 -6.00 11.48 -2.58
CA ILE A 157 -6.26 12.25 -1.36
C ILE A 157 -4.96 12.88 -0.89
N LEU A 158 -5.07 13.99 -0.19
CA LEU A 158 -3.98 14.64 0.52
C LEU A 158 -4.07 14.22 2.00
N VAL A 159 -2.96 13.85 2.60
CA VAL A 159 -2.82 13.45 4.01
C VAL A 159 -1.83 14.37 4.72
#